data_04f24d17e46873ceaeb6b02452305557
#
_entry.id   04f24d17e46873ceaeb6b02452305557
#
_cell.length_a   1.000
_cell.length_b   1.000
_cell.length_c   1.000
_cell.angle_alpha   90.00
_cell.angle_beta   90.00
_cell.angle_gamma   90.00
#
_symmetry.space_group_name_H-M   'P 1'
#
loop_
_entity.id
_entity.type
_entity.pdbx_description
1 polymer ?
#
loop_
_entity_poly.entity_id
_entity_poly.type
_entity_poly.pdbx_seq_one_letter_code
_entity_poly.pdbx_strand_id
1 'polypeptide(L)'
;MCGILGSIPCTNETDFLKALHTLEHRGPDDFGILSDTNITLGHRRLSIIDLSSNAHQPMSFKNSTGGGQYSIVFNGEIYNYIEIRQELKAKGYVFHTDSDTEVVLASFAEWGEKCLHKFNGMWAFAIWNHTKQQLFLARDRFGKKPLFYSFIKDDNGGEKLVFASEMKAIYPFLQEVKPSKKFHTLSNITHIFDYEHTSDTLIDGIYRFPYAHYAFYSRGDKQIKPIRYYTILDYLTTPLSSYEESVEKFRALFLDSVKLRMRSDVSIGTALSGGLDSSATICAMAYLGKNDVRKDWQHAVVACFKDTPLDESGYAKMVVDHIGIKGDFVEIEPLKHWDKIYEYFYLFEDLYITSPVPMIAAYGVIKQKGVSVTLDGHGADELFSGYGHLIEALWDSKFNPAIAFDVLTTLNQTRMPASSAFALGKEAFIYYVKKTIKHLIKYKMPTSQDSNHQNFKKLDYFSQQLYLIFSETILPTLLRNYDRYSMINSVEIRMPFMDHRLVEFIFSLPFSYKLGKGYTKKLIRDALCPFMPPEVVWRKSKIGFNSPIIQWIQRDMAQGGLKEWFLDTTHSKDFVECPLIEDAVEIQNTLKYIIQSQKDTLNLGEQLWCKINPYLWHKSLNHAVSF
;
A
#
# COMPACT_ATOMS: atom_id res chain seq x y z
N MET A 1 -1.54 -4.62 -13.18
CA MET A 1 -2.34 -5.29 -12.12
C MET A 1 -3.77 -5.43 -12.56
N CYS A 2 -4.49 -6.40 -11.98
CA CYS A 2 -5.75 -6.87 -12.53
C CYS A 2 -6.91 -6.66 -11.56
N GLY A 3 -8.13 -6.90 -12.02
CA GLY A 3 -9.31 -7.06 -11.19
C GLY A 3 -9.80 -8.50 -11.25
N ILE A 4 -10.05 -9.13 -10.12
CA ILE A 4 -10.65 -10.47 -10.04
C ILE A 4 -12.01 -10.41 -9.39
N LEU A 5 -12.90 -11.27 -9.87
CA LEU A 5 -14.25 -11.49 -9.34
C LEU A 5 -14.58 -12.98 -9.44
N GLY A 6 -15.29 -13.51 -8.46
CA GLY A 6 -15.80 -14.88 -8.53
C GLY A 6 -16.98 -15.12 -7.62
N SER A 7 -17.78 -16.12 -7.95
CA SER A 7 -18.94 -16.56 -7.14
C SER A 7 -19.11 -18.07 -7.13
N ILE A 8 -19.50 -18.60 -5.98
CA ILE A 8 -19.88 -20.02 -5.75
C ILE A 8 -21.22 -20.06 -5.00
N PRO A 9 -22.26 -20.68 -5.56
CA PRO A 9 -22.38 -21.20 -6.93
C PRO A 9 -22.33 -20.11 -8.00
N CYS A 10 -22.46 -20.52 -9.26
CA CYS A 10 -22.48 -19.62 -10.42
C CYS A 10 -23.55 -18.52 -10.27
N THR A 11 -23.31 -17.42 -10.97
CA THR A 11 -24.20 -16.24 -11.02
C THR A 11 -24.69 -16.03 -12.45
N ASN A 12 -25.85 -15.38 -12.58
CA ASN A 12 -26.35 -14.89 -13.86
C ASN A 12 -25.26 -14.04 -14.53
N GLU A 13 -25.00 -14.30 -15.81
CA GLU A 13 -23.91 -13.69 -16.57
C GLU A 13 -24.05 -12.17 -16.68
N THR A 14 -25.28 -11.66 -16.85
CA THR A 14 -25.54 -10.22 -16.97
C THR A 14 -25.16 -9.48 -15.70
N ASP A 15 -25.53 -9.98 -14.54
CA ASP A 15 -25.22 -9.35 -13.25
C ASP A 15 -23.75 -9.48 -12.90
N PHE A 16 -23.15 -10.62 -13.28
CA PHE A 16 -21.72 -10.83 -13.11
C PHE A 16 -20.89 -9.89 -13.98
N LEU A 17 -21.32 -9.66 -15.25
CA LEU A 17 -20.66 -8.71 -16.15
C LEU A 17 -20.72 -7.27 -15.61
N LYS A 18 -21.88 -6.82 -15.11
CA LYS A 18 -22.02 -5.51 -14.47
C LYS A 18 -21.05 -5.35 -13.30
N ALA A 19 -20.96 -6.37 -12.44
CA ALA A 19 -20.04 -6.39 -11.32
C ALA A 19 -18.57 -6.36 -11.77
N LEU A 20 -18.22 -7.16 -12.78
CA LEU A 20 -16.86 -7.20 -13.34
C LEU A 20 -16.48 -5.87 -14.03
N HIS A 21 -17.44 -5.15 -14.61
CA HIS A 21 -17.21 -3.86 -15.24
C HIS A 21 -16.74 -2.79 -14.22
N THR A 22 -17.21 -2.87 -12.96
CA THR A 22 -16.75 -1.94 -11.90
C THR A 22 -15.24 -2.00 -11.63
N LEU A 23 -14.56 -3.06 -12.10
CA LEU A 23 -13.11 -3.27 -11.98
C LEU A 23 -12.32 -2.87 -13.23
N GLU A 24 -12.95 -2.24 -14.24
CA GLU A 24 -12.31 -1.93 -15.53
C GLU A 24 -11.08 -1.02 -15.39
N HIS A 25 -11.14 -0.04 -14.47
CA HIS A 25 -10.02 0.86 -14.18
C HIS A 25 -8.77 0.11 -13.70
N ARG A 26 -8.90 -1.10 -13.13
CA ARG A 26 -7.76 -1.93 -12.73
C ARG A 26 -7.11 -2.63 -13.91
N GLY A 27 -7.92 -3.08 -14.87
CA GLY A 27 -7.44 -3.86 -16.00
C GLY A 27 -8.22 -3.54 -17.28
N PRO A 28 -7.84 -2.48 -17.99
CA PRO A 28 -8.56 -2.02 -19.17
C PRO A 28 -8.21 -2.79 -20.45
N ASP A 29 -7.12 -3.59 -20.46
CA ASP A 29 -6.54 -4.12 -21.70
C ASP A 29 -7.28 -5.37 -22.21
N ASP A 30 -7.85 -6.18 -21.30
CA ASP A 30 -8.55 -7.41 -21.65
C ASP A 30 -9.49 -7.85 -20.53
N PHE A 31 -10.49 -8.67 -20.82
CA PHE A 31 -11.35 -9.28 -19.82
C PHE A 31 -11.82 -10.67 -20.25
N GLY A 32 -12.11 -11.52 -19.26
CA GLY A 32 -12.65 -12.84 -19.51
C GLY A 32 -13.55 -13.35 -18.40
N ILE A 33 -14.42 -14.29 -18.77
CA ILE A 33 -15.31 -14.99 -17.84
C ILE A 33 -15.22 -16.49 -18.13
N LEU A 34 -15.15 -17.27 -17.07
CA LEU A 34 -15.36 -18.72 -17.09
C LEU A 34 -16.52 -19.03 -16.16
N SER A 35 -17.54 -19.68 -16.70
CA SER A 35 -18.71 -20.09 -15.93
C SER A 35 -19.03 -21.55 -16.15
N ASP A 36 -19.27 -22.27 -15.05
CA ASP A 36 -19.89 -23.59 -15.04
C ASP A 36 -21.02 -23.62 -13.99
N THR A 37 -21.63 -24.78 -13.76
CA THR A 37 -22.76 -24.91 -12.81
C THR A 37 -22.40 -24.57 -11.36
N ASN A 38 -21.12 -24.61 -10.98
CA ASN A 38 -20.68 -24.50 -9.60
C ASN A 38 -19.89 -23.22 -9.31
N ILE A 39 -19.34 -22.57 -10.35
CA ILE A 39 -18.52 -21.37 -10.18
C ILE A 39 -18.66 -20.44 -11.38
N THR A 40 -18.56 -19.13 -11.12
CA THR A 40 -18.24 -18.12 -12.12
C THR A 40 -16.97 -17.41 -11.71
N LEU A 41 -15.98 -17.31 -12.59
CA LEU A 41 -14.73 -16.57 -12.42
C LEU A 41 -14.67 -15.47 -13.49
N GLY A 42 -14.27 -14.28 -13.10
CA GLY A 42 -14.08 -13.13 -13.97
C GLY A 42 -12.77 -12.42 -13.72
N HIS A 43 -12.21 -11.86 -14.77
CA HIS A 43 -10.92 -11.18 -14.74
C HIS A 43 -10.94 -9.92 -15.61
N ARG A 44 -10.33 -8.86 -15.12
CA ARG A 44 -9.97 -7.63 -15.84
C ARG A 44 -8.45 -7.52 -15.86
N ARG A 45 -7.85 -7.46 -17.03
CA ARG A 45 -6.41 -7.57 -17.24
C ARG A 45 -5.75 -6.22 -17.49
N LEU A 46 -4.68 -5.93 -16.76
CA LEU A 46 -3.63 -4.99 -17.15
C LEU A 46 -2.43 -5.82 -17.62
N SER A 47 -2.10 -5.74 -18.90
CA SER A 47 -1.06 -6.55 -19.54
C SER A 47 0.33 -5.99 -19.22
N ILE A 48 1.15 -6.73 -18.48
CA ILE A 48 2.48 -6.31 -18.01
C ILE A 48 3.54 -7.35 -18.39
N ILE A 49 3.27 -8.65 -18.17
CA ILE A 49 4.11 -9.77 -18.56
C ILE A 49 3.29 -10.61 -19.55
N ASP A 50 3.91 -10.97 -20.69
CA ASP A 50 3.29 -11.63 -21.83
C ASP A 50 2.09 -10.83 -22.38
N LEU A 51 2.36 -9.86 -23.25
CA LEU A 51 1.33 -8.97 -23.82
C LEU A 51 0.40 -9.66 -24.82
N SER A 52 0.63 -10.96 -25.11
CA SER A 52 -0.20 -11.73 -26.03
C SER A 52 -1.53 -12.16 -25.40
N SER A 53 -2.46 -12.59 -26.27
CA SER A 53 -3.73 -13.20 -25.85
C SER A 53 -3.56 -14.56 -25.15
N ASN A 54 -2.39 -15.18 -25.21
CA ASN A 54 -2.12 -16.46 -24.53
C ASN A 54 -2.14 -16.33 -23.00
N ALA A 55 -1.85 -15.11 -22.49
CA ALA A 55 -1.91 -14.81 -21.07
C ALA A 55 -3.31 -14.32 -20.61
N HIS A 56 -4.34 -14.53 -21.43
CA HIS A 56 -5.74 -14.27 -21.06
C HIS A 56 -6.16 -15.01 -19.79
N GLN A 57 -7.05 -14.40 -19.01
CA GLN A 57 -7.62 -15.00 -17.81
C GLN A 57 -9.15 -14.82 -17.79
N PRO A 58 -9.91 -15.79 -17.21
CA PRO A 58 -9.45 -16.95 -16.41
C PRO A 58 -8.61 -17.92 -17.23
N MET A 59 -7.42 -18.27 -16.74
CA MET A 59 -6.52 -19.20 -17.39
C MET A 59 -6.78 -20.62 -16.89
N SER A 60 -6.89 -21.59 -17.81
CA SER A 60 -7.09 -22.99 -17.47
C SER A 60 -5.83 -23.81 -17.73
N PHE A 61 -5.57 -24.77 -16.85
CA PHE A 61 -4.41 -25.65 -16.87
C PHE A 61 -4.84 -27.09 -16.61
N LYS A 62 -4.38 -27.99 -17.46
CA LYS A 62 -4.57 -29.43 -17.28
C LYS A 62 -3.22 -30.06 -16.98
N ASN A 63 -3.08 -30.62 -15.81
CA ASN A 63 -1.84 -31.30 -15.42
C ASN A 63 -1.64 -32.57 -16.25
N SER A 64 -0.61 -32.60 -17.09
CA SER A 64 -0.25 -33.74 -17.94
C SER A 64 0.37 -34.90 -17.16
N THR A 65 0.86 -34.64 -15.94
CA THR A 65 1.59 -35.62 -15.13
C THR A 65 0.76 -36.27 -14.03
N GLY A 66 -0.49 -35.81 -13.76
CA GLY A 66 -1.22 -36.35 -12.61
C GLY A 66 -2.64 -35.84 -12.39
N GLY A 67 -3.43 -35.64 -13.45
CA GLY A 67 -4.90 -35.71 -13.35
C GLY A 67 -5.66 -34.57 -12.69
N GLY A 68 -5.09 -33.38 -12.48
CA GLY A 68 -5.83 -32.19 -12.02
C GLY A 68 -6.14 -31.21 -13.16
N GLN A 69 -7.35 -30.68 -13.17
CA GLN A 69 -7.73 -29.54 -14.03
C GLN A 69 -8.01 -28.34 -13.11
N TYR A 70 -7.37 -27.22 -13.41
CA TYR A 70 -7.43 -26.00 -12.62
C TYR A 70 -7.74 -24.79 -13.48
N SER A 71 -8.45 -23.82 -12.94
CA SER A 71 -8.62 -22.49 -13.53
C SER A 71 -8.30 -21.41 -12.52
N ILE A 72 -7.63 -20.34 -12.94
CA ILE A 72 -7.17 -19.25 -12.08
C ILE A 72 -7.70 -17.90 -12.56
N VAL A 73 -7.98 -17.02 -11.57
CA VAL A 73 -7.99 -15.58 -11.73
C VAL A 73 -6.97 -14.99 -10.77
N PHE A 74 -6.07 -14.14 -11.27
CA PHE A 74 -4.88 -13.67 -10.58
C PHE A 74 -4.70 -12.17 -10.73
N ASN A 75 -4.65 -11.48 -9.59
CA ASN A 75 -4.27 -10.09 -9.47
C ASN A 75 -2.91 -10.02 -8.78
N GLY A 76 -1.84 -9.83 -9.52
CA GLY A 76 -0.50 -9.78 -8.94
C GLY A 76 0.62 -10.00 -9.94
N GLU A 77 1.83 -10.21 -9.39
CA GLU A 77 3.07 -10.53 -10.09
C GLU A 77 3.94 -11.45 -9.24
N ILE A 78 4.46 -12.53 -9.83
CA ILE A 78 5.47 -13.41 -9.23
C ILE A 78 6.82 -13.09 -9.85
N TYR A 79 7.59 -12.21 -9.24
CA TYR A 79 8.84 -11.68 -9.82
C TYR A 79 9.90 -12.74 -10.12
N ASN A 80 9.93 -13.84 -9.34
CA ASN A 80 10.86 -14.96 -9.55
C ASN A 80 10.24 -16.09 -10.40
N TYR A 81 9.28 -15.77 -11.27
CA TYR A 81 8.60 -16.76 -12.12
C TYR A 81 9.54 -17.48 -13.08
N ILE A 82 10.62 -16.83 -13.53
CA ILE A 82 11.59 -17.41 -14.46
C ILE A 82 12.32 -18.58 -13.78
N GLU A 83 12.78 -18.40 -12.56
CA GLU A 83 13.49 -19.42 -11.76
C GLU A 83 12.55 -20.59 -11.42
N ILE A 84 11.31 -20.29 -11.00
CA ILE A 84 10.29 -21.31 -10.71
C ILE A 84 9.92 -22.09 -11.97
N ARG A 85 9.77 -21.43 -13.12
CA ARG A 85 9.51 -22.06 -14.42
C ARG A 85 10.61 -23.05 -14.79
N GLN A 86 11.88 -22.70 -14.56
CA GLN A 86 13.01 -23.59 -14.80
C GLN A 86 12.96 -24.84 -13.91
N GLU A 87 12.65 -24.65 -12.61
CA GLU A 87 12.47 -25.78 -11.68
C GLU A 87 11.33 -26.72 -12.13
N LEU A 88 10.20 -26.15 -12.55
CA LEU A 88 9.05 -26.93 -13.04
C LEU A 88 9.33 -27.63 -14.37
N LYS A 89 10.05 -26.98 -15.30
CA LYS A 89 10.50 -27.63 -16.54
C LYS A 89 11.36 -28.86 -16.27
N ALA A 90 12.26 -28.79 -15.27
CA ALA A 90 13.07 -29.92 -14.86
C ALA A 90 12.26 -31.08 -14.27
N LYS A 91 11.00 -30.83 -13.84
CA LYS A 91 10.02 -31.81 -13.37
C LYS A 91 9.09 -32.32 -14.48
N GLY A 92 9.27 -31.88 -15.73
CA GLY A 92 8.49 -32.32 -16.89
C GLY A 92 7.28 -31.44 -17.22
N TYR A 93 7.10 -30.28 -16.58
CA TYR A 93 6.04 -29.34 -16.94
C TYR A 93 6.35 -28.63 -18.26
N VAL A 94 5.35 -28.51 -19.11
CA VAL A 94 5.40 -27.78 -20.38
C VAL A 94 4.62 -26.50 -20.24
N PHE A 95 5.17 -25.39 -20.74
CA PHE A 95 4.56 -24.06 -20.69
C PHE A 95 4.21 -23.57 -22.08
N HIS A 96 3.07 -22.92 -22.23
CA HIS A 96 2.51 -22.42 -23.48
C HIS A 96 2.49 -20.89 -23.57
N THR A 97 2.73 -20.21 -22.45
CA THR A 97 2.75 -18.75 -22.34
C THR A 97 4.07 -18.28 -21.71
N ASP A 98 4.38 -17.00 -21.82
CA ASP A 98 5.48 -16.39 -21.07
C ASP A 98 5.01 -15.78 -19.75
N SER A 99 3.70 -15.88 -19.43
CA SER A 99 3.08 -15.33 -18.24
C SER A 99 3.52 -16.05 -16.97
N ASP A 100 3.66 -15.28 -15.90
CA ASP A 100 3.83 -15.78 -14.53
C ASP A 100 2.57 -16.48 -14.01
N THR A 101 1.37 -16.16 -14.56
CA THR A 101 0.09 -16.81 -14.22
C THR A 101 0.13 -18.31 -14.48
N GLU A 102 0.67 -18.76 -15.62
CA GLU A 102 0.83 -20.18 -15.90
C GLU A 102 1.79 -20.85 -14.92
N VAL A 103 2.83 -20.12 -14.49
CA VAL A 103 3.76 -20.61 -13.45
C VAL A 103 3.07 -20.76 -12.10
N VAL A 104 2.14 -19.88 -11.72
CA VAL A 104 1.33 -20.04 -10.50
C VAL A 104 0.49 -21.32 -10.57
N LEU A 105 -0.20 -21.56 -11.70
CA LEU A 105 -1.01 -22.77 -11.89
C LEU A 105 -0.17 -24.05 -11.82
N ALA A 106 0.94 -24.10 -12.54
CA ALA A 106 1.85 -25.25 -12.53
C ALA A 106 2.46 -25.47 -11.14
N SER A 107 2.79 -24.40 -10.42
CA SER A 107 3.28 -24.46 -9.04
C SER A 107 2.25 -25.03 -8.08
N PHE A 108 0.98 -24.61 -8.21
CA PHE A 108 -0.10 -25.16 -7.39
C PHE A 108 -0.38 -26.63 -7.73
N ALA A 109 -0.31 -27.02 -9.00
CA ALA A 109 -0.46 -28.40 -9.43
C ALA A 109 0.64 -29.32 -8.87
N GLU A 110 1.88 -28.83 -8.76
CA GLU A 110 3.04 -29.58 -8.25
C GLU A 110 3.09 -29.61 -6.71
N TRP A 111 2.90 -28.45 -6.06
CA TRP A 111 3.21 -28.31 -4.62
C TRP A 111 1.99 -27.98 -3.75
N GLY A 112 0.80 -27.85 -4.33
CA GLY A 112 -0.39 -27.43 -3.61
C GLY A 112 -0.18 -26.05 -2.96
N GLU A 113 -0.71 -25.87 -1.76
CA GLU A 113 -0.57 -24.64 -0.97
C GLU A 113 0.89 -24.27 -0.62
N LYS A 114 1.80 -25.24 -0.64
CA LYS A 114 3.24 -24.99 -0.38
C LYS A 114 3.91 -24.14 -1.45
N CYS A 115 3.32 -23.99 -2.62
CA CYS A 115 3.82 -23.07 -3.67
C CYS A 115 3.95 -21.62 -3.16
N LEU A 116 3.09 -21.20 -2.20
CA LEU A 116 3.12 -19.86 -1.62
C LEU A 116 4.46 -19.48 -0.97
N HIS A 117 5.20 -20.47 -0.44
CA HIS A 117 6.52 -20.23 0.15
C HIS A 117 7.61 -19.97 -0.91
N LYS A 118 7.42 -20.47 -2.15
CA LYS A 118 8.38 -20.30 -3.24
C LYS A 118 8.27 -18.94 -3.93
N PHE A 119 7.13 -18.29 -3.84
CA PHE A 119 6.86 -17.05 -4.55
C PHE A 119 7.55 -15.84 -3.91
N ASN A 120 8.24 -15.04 -4.72
CA ASN A 120 8.63 -13.67 -4.41
C ASN A 120 7.81 -12.74 -5.29
N GLY A 121 6.82 -12.07 -4.70
CA GLY A 121 5.85 -11.33 -5.48
C GLY A 121 4.85 -10.56 -4.64
N MET A 122 3.75 -10.25 -5.27
CA MET A 122 2.53 -9.67 -4.70
C MET A 122 1.34 -10.33 -5.37
N TRP A 123 0.36 -10.78 -4.61
CA TRP A 123 -0.76 -11.53 -5.18
C TRP A 123 -2.02 -11.52 -4.35
N ALA A 124 -3.13 -11.58 -5.06
CA ALA A 124 -4.40 -12.12 -4.62
C ALA A 124 -4.93 -12.98 -5.76
N PHE A 125 -5.19 -14.26 -5.52
CA PHE A 125 -5.70 -15.14 -6.56
C PHE A 125 -6.70 -16.17 -6.04
N ALA A 126 -7.48 -16.66 -6.98
CA ALA A 126 -8.43 -17.74 -6.77
C ALA A 126 -8.17 -18.85 -7.79
N ILE A 127 -7.93 -20.07 -7.32
CA ILE A 127 -7.78 -21.27 -8.16
C ILE A 127 -8.96 -22.20 -7.92
N TRP A 128 -9.69 -22.54 -8.99
CA TRP A 128 -10.74 -23.54 -8.97
C TRP A 128 -10.20 -24.91 -9.40
N ASN A 129 -10.35 -25.89 -8.53
CA ASN A 129 -10.04 -27.29 -8.82
C ASN A 129 -11.30 -27.97 -9.35
N HIS A 130 -11.37 -28.21 -10.66
CA HIS A 130 -12.53 -28.82 -11.32
C HIS A 130 -12.78 -30.25 -10.87
N THR A 131 -11.75 -31.01 -10.50
CA THR A 131 -11.87 -32.39 -10.06
C THR A 131 -12.45 -32.50 -8.65
N LYS A 132 -11.93 -31.63 -7.74
CA LYS A 132 -12.37 -31.63 -6.33
C LYS A 132 -13.57 -30.72 -6.07
N GLN A 133 -14.00 -29.93 -7.05
CA GLN A 133 -15.02 -28.89 -6.90
C GLN A 133 -14.72 -27.98 -5.71
N GLN A 134 -13.50 -27.47 -5.65
CA GLN A 134 -12.98 -26.71 -4.52
C GLN A 134 -12.22 -25.48 -4.98
N LEU A 135 -12.51 -24.36 -4.33
CA LEU A 135 -11.81 -23.09 -4.49
C LEU A 135 -10.62 -23.02 -3.54
N PHE A 136 -9.49 -22.56 -4.05
CA PHE A 136 -8.34 -22.15 -3.27
C PHE A 136 -8.14 -20.63 -3.40
N LEU A 137 -8.23 -19.92 -2.29
CA LEU A 137 -7.97 -18.48 -2.19
C LEU A 137 -6.64 -18.24 -1.52
N ALA A 138 -5.83 -17.28 -2.01
CA ALA A 138 -4.59 -16.89 -1.37
C ALA A 138 -4.29 -15.40 -1.53
N ARG A 139 -3.73 -14.78 -0.49
CA ARG A 139 -3.28 -13.39 -0.47
C ARG A 139 -1.82 -13.32 -0.04
N ASP A 140 -1.05 -12.39 -0.61
CA ASP A 140 0.40 -12.29 -0.40
C ASP A 140 0.81 -11.99 1.04
N ARG A 141 2.12 -12.17 1.33
CA ARG A 141 2.71 -12.10 2.67
C ARG A 141 2.41 -10.81 3.43
N PHE A 142 2.19 -9.69 2.73
CA PHE A 142 2.04 -8.36 3.33
C PHE A 142 0.73 -7.67 2.95
N GLY A 143 -0.13 -8.34 2.15
CA GLY A 143 -1.40 -7.77 1.72
C GLY A 143 -1.29 -6.66 0.68
N LYS A 144 -0.24 -6.70 -0.16
CA LYS A 144 -0.04 -5.73 -1.24
C LYS A 144 -1.18 -5.73 -2.26
N LYS A 145 -1.82 -6.90 -2.48
CA LYS A 145 -3.00 -6.99 -3.33
C LYS A 145 -4.26 -7.18 -2.50
N PRO A 146 -5.33 -6.45 -2.84
CA PRO A 146 -6.60 -6.55 -2.13
C PRO A 146 -7.36 -7.82 -2.49
N LEU A 147 -8.11 -8.35 -1.52
CA LEU A 147 -9.07 -9.44 -1.69
C LEU A 147 -10.18 -9.30 -0.64
N PHE A 148 -11.42 -9.21 -1.11
CA PHE A 148 -12.61 -9.11 -0.29
C PHE A 148 -13.56 -10.25 -0.60
N TYR A 149 -14.44 -10.57 0.34
CA TYR A 149 -15.48 -11.58 0.16
C TYR A 149 -16.74 -11.25 0.96
N SER A 150 -17.85 -11.84 0.53
CA SER A 150 -19.14 -11.76 1.21
C SER A 150 -19.88 -13.09 1.06
N PHE A 151 -20.68 -13.44 2.07
CA PHE A 151 -21.69 -14.47 1.99
C PHE A 151 -23.06 -13.80 1.79
N ILE A 152 -23.69 -14.07 0.68
CA ILE A 152 -24.99 -13.51 0.31
C ILE A 152 -26.03 -14.61 0.18
N LYS A 153 -27.30 -14.27 0.35
CA LYS A 153 -28.38 -15.20 0.04
C LYS A 153 -28.65 -15.19 -1.46
N ASP A 154 -28.72 -16.38 -2.07
CA ASP A 154 -29.19 -16.51 -3.42
C ASP A 154 -30.73 -16.42 -3.51
N ASP A 155 -31.28 -16.36 -4.73
CA ASP A 155 -32.72 -16.23 -4.98
C ASP A 155 -33.54 -17.40 -4.42
N ASN A 156 -32.90 -18.55 -4.14
CA ASN A 156 -33.51 -19.75 -3.57
C ASN A 156 -33.30 -19.87 -2.06
N GLY A 157 -32.74 -18.84 -1.40
CA GLY A 157 -32.41 -18.82 0.02
C GLY A 157 -31.16 -19.60 0.41
N GLY A 158 -30.39 -20.11 -0.57
CA GLY A 158 -29.07 -20.69 -0.36
C GLY A 158 -28.00 -19.65 -0.06
N GLU A 159 -26.87 -20.05 0.48
CA GLU A 159 -25.69 -19.18 0.64
C GLU A 159 -24.80 -19.23 -0.61
N LYS A 160 -24.40 -18.04 -1.06
CA LYS A 160 -23.46 -17.81 -2.14
C LYS A 160 -22.25 -17.07 -1.62
N LEU A 161 -21.05 -17.59 -1.87
CA LEU A 161 -19.80 -16.87 -1.68
C LEU A 161 -19.55 -16.00 -2.92
N VAL A 162 -19.27 -14.71 -2.70
CA VAL A 162 -18.74 -13.79 -3.71
C VAL A 162 -17.41 -13.25 -3.21
N PHE A 163 -16.40 -13.17 -4.08
CA PHE A 163 -15.10 -12.59 -3.76
C PHE A 163 -14.61 -11.69 -4.90
N ALA A 164 -13.88 -10.62 -4.56
CA ALA A 164 -13.40 -9.64 -5.54
C ALA A 164 -12.15 -8.90 -5.06
N SER A 165 -11.44 -8.27 -6.00
CA SER A 165 -10.34 -7.34 -5.72
C SER A 165 -10.81 -6.08 -5.00
N GLU A 166 -12.04 -5.63 -5.24
CA GLU A 166 -12.59 -4.40 -4.68
C GLU A 166 -14.03 -4.60 -4.22
N MET A 167 -14.44 -3.86 -3.16
CA MET A 167 -15.76 -4.03 -2.55
C MET A 167 -16.88 -3.68 -3.52
N LYS A 168 -16.71 -2.65 -4.37
CA LYS A 168 -17.73 -2.22 -5.34
C LYS A 168 -18.14 -3.31 -6.34
N ALA A 169 -17.27 -4.27 -6.60
CA ALA A 169 -17.62 -5.42 -7.43
C ALA A 169 -18.52 -6.45 -6.70
N ILE A 170 -18.64 -6.33 -5.37
CA ILE A 170 -19.55 -7.14 -4.56
C ILE A 170 -20.91 -6.45 -4.39
N TYR A 171 -20.97 -5.09 -4.47
CA TYR A 171 -22.20 -4.33 -4.26
C TYR A 171 -23.42 -4.81 -5.07
N PRO A 172 -23.29 -5.14 -6.37
CA PRO A 172 -24.43 -5.61 -7.16
C PRO A 172 -25.09 -6.90 -6.65
N PHE A 173 -24.39 -7.65 -5.80
CA PHE A 173 -24.92 -8.90 -5.21
C PHE A 173 -25.53 -8.69 -3.82
N LEU A 174 -25.34 -7.54 -3.19
CA LEU A 174 -25.94 -7.22 -1.89
C LEU A 174 -27.38 -6.75 -2.09
N GLN A 175 -28.25 -7.07 -1.12
CA GLN A 175 -29.60 -6.51 -1.10
C GLN A 175 -29.59 -5.00 -0.89
N GLU A 176 -28.63 -4.52 -0.11
CA GLU A 176 -28.45 -3.10 0.19
C GLU A 176 -26.99 -2.85 0.60
N VAL A 177 -26.39 -1.78 0.09
CA VAL A 177 -25.05 -1.32 0.50
C VAL A 177 -25.20 -0.40 1.70
N LYS A 178 -24.76 -0.87 2.87
CA LYS A 178 -24.87 -0.14 4.14
C LYS A 178 -23.50 0.09 4.77
N PRO A 179 -23.30 1.26 5.43
CA PRO A 179 -22.16 1.44 6.30
C PRO A 179 -22.10 0.35 7.39
N SER A 180 -20.92 -0.10 7.70
CA SER A 180 -20.67 -1.05 8.78
C SER A 180 -21.19 -0.50 10.11
N LYS A 181 -21.70 -1.38 10.98
CA LYS A 181 -22.09 -1.01 12.36
C LYS A 181 -20.92 -0.44 13.18
N LYS A 182 -19.69 -0.71 12.75
CA LYS A 182 -18.45 -0.18 13.35
C LYS A 182 -17.96 1.11 12.66
N PHE A 183 -18.73 1.68 11.72
CA PHE A 183 -18.26 2.77 10.85
C PHE A 183 -17.63 3.92 11.65
N HIS A 184 -18.32 4.47 12.64
CA HIS A 184 -17.82 5.59 13.46
C HIS A 184 -16.54 5.25 14.23
N THR A 185 -16.36 4.00 14.64
CA THR A 185 -15.10 3.56 15.25
C THR A 185 -13.99 3.48 14.21
N LEU A 186 -14.24 2.87 13.05
CA LEU A 186 -13.25 2.67 12.00
C LEU A 186 -12.83 3.98 11.32
N SER A 187 -13.76 4.93 11.17
CA SER A 187 -13.50 6.24 10.54
C SER A 187 -12.82 7.25 11.48
N ASN A 188 -12.75 6.97 12.78
CA ASN A 188 -12.09 7.86 13.74
C ASN A 188 -10.60 7.98 13.47
N ILE A 189 -10.06 9.21 13.54
CA ILE A 189 -8.63 9.49 13.29
C ILE A 189 -7.67 8.66 14.16
N THR A 190 -8.12 8.22 15.34
CA THR A 190 -7.30 7.38 16.24
C THR A 190 -7.30 5.91 15.85
N HIS A 191 -8.25 5.47 15.02
CA HIS A 191 -8.45 4.08 14.64
C HIS A 191 -8.33 3.81 13.13
N ILE A 192 -8.22 4.85 12.31
CA ILE A 192 -8.17 4.74 10.85
C ILE A 192 -6.99 3.90 10.33
N PHE A 193 -5.97 3.68 11.16
CA PHE A 193 -4.83 2.82 10.86
C PHE A 193 -4.94 1.42 11.50
N ASP A 194 -5.97 1.13 12.30
CA ASP A 194 -5.95 -0.05 13.18
C ASP A 194 -6.82 -1.21 12.67
N TYR A 195 -7.52 -1.08 11.53
CA TYR A 195 -8.46 -2.12 11.10
C TYR A 195 -8.06 -2.85 9.80
N GLU A 196 -7.08 -2.33 9.05
CA GLU A 196 -6.71 -2.91 7.76
C GLU A 196 -6.09 -4.33 7.89
N HIS A 197 -5.50 -4.66 9.04
CA HIS A 197 -5.01 -6.00 9.33
C HIS A 197 -6.12 -6.98 9.77
N THR A 198 -7.34 -6.48 10.02
CA THR A 198 -8.51 -7.27 10.41
C THR A 198 -9.38 -7.64 9.21
N SER A 199 -10.43 -8.41 9.44
CA SER A 199 -11.45 -8.67 8.42
C SER A 199 -12.47 -7.53 8.25
N ASP A 200 -12.47 -6.52 9.12
CA ASP A 200 -13.44 -5.43 9.10
C ASP A 200 -13.27 -4.54 7.86
N THR A 201 -14.41 -4.06 7.33
CA THR A 201 -14.48 -3.06 6.26
C THR A 201 -15.48 -1.97 6.63
N LEU A 202 -15.54 -0.90 5.84
CA LEU A 202 -16.53 0.17 6.03
C LEU A 202 -17.95 -0.22 5.59
N ILE A 203 -18.13 -1.35 4.89
CA ILE A 203 -19.42 -1.86 4.40
C ILE A 203 -19.85 -3.08 5.19
N ASP A 204 -21.10 -3.09 5.64
CA ASP A 204 -21.68 -4.23 6.36
C ASP A 204 -21.78 -5.46 5.44
N GLY A 205 -21.43 -6.63 5.98
CA GLY A 205 -21.48 -7.90 5.25
C GLY A 205 -20.36 -8.15 4.24
N ILE A 206 -19.43 -7.21 4.04
CA ILE A 206 -18.20 -7.44 3.26
C ILE A 206 -17.02 -7.58 4.19
N TYR A 207 -16.21 -8.61 3.95
CA TYR A 207 -15.05 -8.95 4.77
C TYR A 207 -13.77 -8.89 3.94
N ARG A 208 -12.68 -8.43 4.56
CA ARG A 208 -11.34 -8.49 3.99
C ARG A 208 -10.74 -9.87 4.20
N PHE A 209 -10.18 -10.48 3.15
CA PHE A 209 -9.39 -11.69 3.29
C PHE A 209 -8.02 -11.34 3.89
N PRO A 210 -7.57 -12.01 4.96
CA PRO A 210 -6.35 -11.64 5.66
C PRO A 210 -5.09 -11.86 4.80
N TYR A 211 -4.10 -10.98 4.93
CA TYR A 211 -2.80 -11.16 4.29
C TYR A 211 -2.04 -12.36 4.90
N ALA A 212 -1.06 -12.90 4.16
CA ALA A 212 -0.30 -14.08 4.54
C ALA A 212 -1.14 -15.32 4.84
N HIS A 213 -2.35 -15.40 4.27
CA HIS A 213 -3.25 -16.53 4.45
C HIS A 213 -3.69 -17.13 3.12
N TYR A 214 -4.09 -18.39 3.21
CA TYR A 214 -4.87 -19.08 2.17
C TYR A 214 -6.09 -19.74 2.80
N ALA A 215 -7.04 -20.13 1.97
CA ALA A 215 -8.19 -20.94 2.40
C ALA A 215 -8.64 -21.85 1.27
N PHE A 216 -9.17 -23.01 1.65
CA PHE A 216 -9.99 -23.86 0.80
C PHE A 216 -11.45 -23.60 1.10
N TYR A 217 -12.29 -23.56 0.07
CA TYR A 217 -13.73 -23.43 0.20
C TYR A 217 -14.43 -24.38 -0.79
N SER A 218 -15.41 -25.12 -0.29
CA SER A 218 -16.29 -25.97 -1.09
C SER A 218 -17.74 -25.53 -0.92
N ARG A 219 -18.56 -25.73 -1.96
CA ARG A 219 -19.98 -25.41 -1.88
C ARG A 219 -20.63 -26.08 -0.66
N GLY A 220 -21.31 -25.31 0.18
CA GLY A 220 -21.93 -25.76 1.43
C GLY A 220 -21.11 -25.50 2.67
N ASP A 221 -19.85 -25.04 2.55
CA ASP A 221 -19.11 -24.54 3.69
C ASP A 221 -19.75 -23.24 4.19
N LYS A 222 -20.00 -23.13 5.50
CA LYS A 222 -20.69 -21.99 6.12
C LYS A 222 -19.79 -20.76 6.28
N GLN A 223 -18.48 -20.92 6.16
CA GLN A 223 -17.50 -19.86 6.33
C GLN A 223 -16.19 -20.20 5.64
N ILE A 224 -15.46 -19.18 5.25
CA ILE A 224 -14.05 -19.30 4.88
C ILE A 224 -13.23 -19.47 6.17
N LYS A 225 -12.28 -20.40 6.18
CA LYS A 225 -11.34 -20.63 7.28
C LYS A 225 -9.92 -20.30 6.81
N PRO A 226 -9.45 -19.05 6.96
CA PRO A 226 -8.11 -18.67 6.55
C PRO A 226 -7.05 -19.37 7.39
N ILE A 227 -6.02 -19.91 6.72
CA ILE A 227 -4.86 -20.55 7.34
C ILE A 227 -3.65 -19.67 7.05
N ARG A 228 -2.96 -19.23 8.11
CA ARG A 228 -1.75 -18.42 8.00
C ARG A 228 -0.60 -19.27 7.51
N TYR A 229 0.02 -18.90 6.39
CA TYR A 229 1.18 -19.61 5.85
C TYR A 229 2.51 -18.90 6.12
N TYR A 230 2.50 -17.63 6.56
CA TYR A 230 3.71 -16.84 6.74
C TYR A 230 3.58 -15.84 7.90
N THR A 231 4.64 -15.73 8.69
CA THR A 231 4.92 -14.57 9.55
C THR A 231 6.41 -14.26 9.50
N ILE A 232 6.78 -12.97 9.54
CA ILE A 232 8.16 -12.51 9.61
C ILE A 232 8.91 -13.18 10.76
N LEU A 233 8.20 -13.41 11.88
CA LEU A 233 8.77 -13.92 13.12
C LEU A 233 9.34 -15.34 12.99
N ASP A 234 8.84 -16.15 12.05
CA ASP A 234 9.35 -17.51 11.83
C ASP A 234 10.69 -17.53 11.08
N TYR A 235 11.06 -16.42 10.42
CA TYR A 235 12.23 -16.32 9.56
C TYR A 235 13.34 -15.43 10.13
N LEU A 236 13.22 -14.99 11.39
CA LEU A 236 14.26 -14.19 12.04
C LEU A 236 15.54 -15.01 12.20
N THR A 237 16.66 -14.41 11.84
CA THR A 237 17.99 -15.02 11.92
C THR A 237 18.86 -14.32 12.97
N THR A 238 19.96 -14.95 13.36
CA THR A 238 20.97 -14.28 14.16
C THR A 238 21.61 -13.15 13.35
N PRO A 239 21.77 -11.93 13.92
CA PRO A 239 22.47 -10.84 13.26
C PRO A 239 23.88 -11.26 12.81
N LEU A 240 24.36 -10.66 11.71
CA LEU A 240 25.72 -10.87 11.22
C LEU A 240 26.75 -10.35 12.22
N SER A 241 28.02 -10.76 12.06
CA SER A 241 29.10 -10.49 13.01
C SER A 241 29.49 -9.00 13.09
N SER A 242 29.25 -8.24 11.99
CA SER A 242 29.57 -6.82 11.94
C SER A 242 28.47 -5.97 11.28
N TYR A 243 28.51 -4.67 11.57
CA TYR A 243 27.64 -3.70 10.90
C TYR A 243 27.94 -3.60 9.40
N GLU A 244 29.22 -3.63 9.04
CA GLU A 244 29.71 -3.55 7.66
C GLU A 244 29.20 -4.72 6.82
N GLU A 245 29.26 -5.94 7.33
CA GLU A 245 28.65 -7.11 6.67
C GLU A 245 27.16 -6.94 6.47
N SER A 246 26.47 -6.33 7.45
CA SER A 246 25.03 -6.07 7.35
C SER A 246 24.72 -5.00 6.29
N VAL A 247 25.58 -3.99 6.12
CA VAL A 247 25.49 -2.98 5.06
C VAL A 247 25.61 -3.65 3.68
N GLU A 248 26.63 -4.52 3.49
CA GLU A 248 26.83 -5.23 2.22
C GLU A 248 25.67 -6.19 1.92
N LYS A 249 25.20 -6.94 2.91
CA LYS A 249 24.07 -7.85 2.76
C LYS A 249 22.78 -7.13 2.40
N PHE A 250 22.50 -6.00 3.08
CA PHE A 250 21.35 -5.15 2.74
C PHE A 250 21.44 -4.65 1.31
N ARG A 251 22.62 -4.11 0.90
CA ARG A 251 22.86 -3.63 -0.47
C ARG A 251 22.57 -4.71 -1.50
N ALA A 252 23.14 -5.90 -1.30
CA ALA A 252 22.95 -7.03 -2.21
C ALA A 252 21.47 -7.43 -2.33
N LEU A 253 20.77 -7.58 -1.20
CA LEU A 253 19.34 -7.93 -1.18
C LEU A 253 18.47 -6.84 -1.82
N PHE A 254 18.76 -5.56 -1.57
CA PHE A 254 18.00 -4.46 -2.14
C PHE A 254 18.18 -4.36 -3.65
N LEU A 255 19.41 -4.45 -4.14
CA LEU A 255 19.68 -4.44 -5.59
C LEU A 255 19.04 -5.65 -6.29
N ASP A 256 19.11 -6.85 -5.71
CA ASP A 256 18.43 -8.03 -6.25
C ASP A 256 16.90 -7.85 -6.25
N SER A 257 16.35 -7.28 -5.19
CA SER A 257 14.91 -6.94 -5.11
C SER A 257 14.49 -5.97 -6.21
N VAL A 258 15.26 -4.91 -6.46
CA VAL A 258 15.01 -3.96 -7.56
C VAL A 258 15.08 -4.68 -8.90
N LYS A 259 16.15 -5.48 -9.14
CA LYS A 259 16.35 -6.25 -10.38
C LYS A 259 15.16 -7.18 -10.69
N LEU A 260 14.67 -7.91 -9.69
CA LEU A 260 13.51 -8.79 -9.85
C LEU A 260 12.27 -8.00 -10.25
N ARG A 261 12.05 -6.82 -9.63
CA ARG A 261 10.88 -5.97 -9.87
C ARG A 261 10.95 -5.15 -11.15
N MET A 262 12.12 -5.08 -11.79
CA MET A 262 12.28 -4.50 -13.13
C MET A 262 11.88 -5.46 -14.26
N ARG A 263 11.51 -6.71 -13.97
CA ARG A 263 10.97 -7.66 -14.97
C ARG A 263 9.61 -7.17 -15.46
N SER A 264 9.54 -6.74 -16.70
CA SER A 264 8.33 -6.16 -17.32
C SER A 264 8.49 -6.13 -18.83
N ASP A 265 7.41 -6.35 -19.56
CA ASP A 265 7.34 -6.19 -21.02
C ASP A 265 6.82 -4.79 -21.42
N VAL A 266 6.48 -3.96 -20.41
CA VAL A 266 6.05 -2.56 -20.59
C VAL A 266 7.00 -1.60 -19.88
N SER A 267 6.89 -0.30 -20.20
CA SER A 267 7.71 0.77 -19.62
C SER A 267 7.52 0.89 -18.11
N ILE A 268 8.63 1.16 -17.40
CA ILE A 268 8.69 1.32 -15.95
C ILE A 268 9.04 2.76 -15.59
N GLY A 269 8.40 3.30 -14.55
CA GLY A 269 8.70 4.60 -13.99
C GLY A 269 8.85 4.59 -12.48
N THR A 270 8.91 5.77 -11.89
CA THR A 270 8.95 6.00 -10.44
C THR A 270 8.16 7.25 -10.09
N ALA A 271 7.31 7.17 -9.08
CA ALA A 271 6.77 8.35 -8.40
C ALA A 271 7.85 8.90 -7.45
N LEU A 272 8.58 9.93 -7.91
CA LEU A 272 9.75 10.45 -7.20
C LEU A 272 9.37 11.63 -6.31
N SER A 273 9.42 11.44 -5.00
CA SER A 273 9.16 12.51 -4.02
C SER A 273 10.41 13.36 -3.69
N GLY A 274 11.61 12.93 -4.07
CA GLY A 274 12.87 13.52 -3.58
C GLY A 274 13.25 13.09 -2.16
N GLY A 275 12.44 12.26 -1.50
CA GLY A 275 12.77 11.60 -0.24
C GLY A 275 13.81 10.49 -0.43
N LEU A 276 14.43 10.05 0.67
CA LEU A 276 15.48 9.03 0.65
C LEU A 276 15.04 7.74 -0.08
N ASP A 277 13.84 7.26 0.18
CA ASP A 277 13.37 5.93 -0.24
C ASP A 277 13.07 5.84 -1.74
N SER A 278 12.32 6.80 -2.28
CA SER A 278 12.05 6.89 -3.72
C SER A 278 13.33 7.16 -4.50
N SER A 279 14.22 8.02 -3.95
CA SER A 279 15.53 8.30 -4.54
C SER A 279 16.43 7.06 -4.54
N ALA A 280 16.45 6.28 -3.45
CA ALA A 280 17.19 5.01 -3.36
C ALA A 280 16.71 4.03 -4.44
N THR A 281 15.40 3.94 -4.65
CA THR A 281 14.82 3.04 -5.64
C THR A 281 15.22 3.42 -7.06
N ILE A 282 15.03 4.68 -7.47
CA ILE A 282 15.36 5.10 -8.84
C ILE A 282 16.88 5.11 -9.12
N CYS A 283 17.70 5.46 -8.11
CA CYS A 283 19.15 5.38 -8.24
C CYS A 283 19.66 3.93 -8.38
N ALA A 284 19.03 2.97 -7.67
CA ALA A 284 19.32 1.56 -7.84
C ALA A 284 18.89 1.05 -9.23
N MET A 285 17.73 1.48 -9.75
CA MET A 285 17.33 1.18 -11.13
C MET A 285 18.34 1.71 -12.13
N ALA A 286 18.80 2.96 -11.95
CA ALA A 286 19.83 3.57 -12.79
C ALA A 286 21.16 2.81 -12.73
N TYR A 287 21.58 2.39 -11.54
CA TYR A 287 22.81 1.59 -11.36
C TYR A 287 22.73 0.24 -12.08
N LEU A 288 21.61 -0.46 -11.96
CA LEU A 288 21.38 -1.76 -12.61
C LEU A 288 21.20 -1.62 -14.13
N GLY A 289 20.54 -0.56 -14.58
CA GLY A 289 20.24 -0.30 -16.00
C GLY A 289 21.42 0.27 -16.81
N LYS A 290 22.59 0.56 -16.20
CA LYS A 290 23.76 1.11 -16.93
C LYS A 290 24.19 0.25 -18.11
N ASN A 291 24.01 -1.06 -18.03
CA ASN A 291 24.37 -2.03 -19.06
C ASN A 291 23.16 -2.59 -19.82
N ASP A 292 21.96 -2.12 -19.51
CA ASP A 292 20.73 -2.54 -20.18
C ASP A 292 20.44 -1.60 -21.35
N VAL A 293 20.21 -2.19 -22.53
CA VAL A 293 19.86 -1.46 -23.75
C VAL A 293 18.44 -0.85 -23.64
N ARG A 294 17.62 -1.35 -22.71
CA ARG A 294 16.26 -0.83 -22.46
C ARG A 294 16.33 0.47 -21.65
N LYS A 295 16.02 1.58 -22.31
CA LYS A 295 15.86 2.90 -21.66
C LYS A 295 14.43 3.15 -21.14
N ASP A 296 13.57 2.16 -21.18
CA ASP A 296 12.13 2.27 -20.87
C ASP A 296 11.82 2.40 -19.36
N TRP A 297 12.85 2.45 -18.50
CA TRP A 297 12.73 2.68 -17.05
C TRP A 297 12.99 4.15 -16.65
N GLN A 298 13.37 5.03 -17.58
CA GLN A 298 13.84 6.40 -17.31
C GLN A 298 12.72 7.43 -17.12
N HIS A 299 11.61 7.03 -16.49
CA HIS A 299 10.47 7.89 -16.25
C HIS A 299 10.35 8.26 -14.77
N ALA A 300 10.65 9.51 -14.42
CA ALA A 300 10.43 10.05 -13.07
C ALA A 300 9.33 11.10 -13.11
N VAL A 301 8.24 10.91 -12.36
CA VAL A 301 7.19 11.90 -12.17
C VAL A 301 7.25 12.43 -10.76
N VAL A 302 7.30 13.76 -10.63
CA VAL A 302 7.45 14.51 -9.38
C VAL A 302 6.21 15.34 -9.16
N ALA A 303 5.46 15.07 -8.09
CA ALA A 303 4.37 15.94 -7.65
C ALA A 303 4.94 17.17 -6.93
N CYS A 304 4.58 18.36 -7.39
CA CYS A 304 5.03 19.64 -6.85
C CYS A 304 3.89 20.34 -6.11
N PHE A 305 4.20 20.87 -4.94
CA PHE A 305 3.30 21.66 -4.10
C PHE A 305 3.87 23.06 -3.89
N LYS A 306 4.02 23.81 -4.97
CA LYS A 306 4.65 25.13 -4.94
C LYS A 306 4.08 26.02 -3.83
N ASP A 307 4.95 26.80 -3.23
CA ASP A 307 4.63 27.75 -2.15
C ASP A 307 4.00 27.08 -0.90
N THR A 308 4.25 25.78 -0.69
CA THR A 308 3.84 25.06 0.51
C THR A 308 5.04 24.40 1.21
N PRO A 309 4.96 24.14 2.52
CA PRO A 309 6.01 23.41 3.24
C PRO A 309 6.18 21.94 2.78
N LEU A 310 5.27 21.43 1.95
CA LEU A 310 5.28 20.04 1.46
C LEU A 310 6.04 19.88 0.12
N ASP A 311 6.57 20.97 -0.47
CA ASP A 311 7.28 20.89 -1.74
C ASP A 311 8.72 20.34 -1.56
N GLU A 312 8.95 19.17 -2.12
CA GLU A 312 10.26 18.48 -2.13
C GLU A 312 10.88 18.45 -3.56
N SER A 313 10.30 19.17 -4.53
CA SER A 313 10.70 19.13 -5.93
C SER A 313 12.19 19.45 -6.17
N GLY A 314 12.78 20.30 -5.32
CA GLY A 314 14.21 20.63 -5.38
C GLY A 314 15.12 19.41 -5.13
N TYR A 315 14.77 18.53 -4.19
CA TYR A 315 15.51 17.28 -3.94
C TYR A 315 15.31 16.27 -5.07
N ALA A 316 14.07 16.15 -5.57
CA ALA A 316 13.79 15.31 -6.73
C ALA A 316 14.62 15.74 -7.96
N LYS A 317 14.78 17.06 -8.17
CA LYS A 317 15.63 17.59 -9.23
C LYS A 317 17.09 17.16 -9.07
N MET A 318 17.66 17.23 -7.87
CA MET A 318 19.03 16.77 -7.62
C MET A 318 19.20 15.30 -7.99
N VAL A 319 18.18 14.47 -7.73
CA VAL A 319 18.23 13.03 -8.06
C VAL A 319 18.21 12.80 -9.57
N VAL A 320 17.28 13.41 -10.31
CA VAL A 320 17.20 13.22 -11.77
C VAL A 320 18.44 13.75 -12.48
N ASP A 321 18.99 14.89 -12.02
CA ASP A 321 20.24 15.45 -12.54
C ASP A 321 21.43 14.49 -12.27
N HIS A 322 21.52 13.88 -11.07
CA HIS A 322 22.58 12.94 -10.67
C HIS A 322 22.59 11.67 -11.52
N ILE A 323 21.44 11.11 -11.82
CA ILE A 323 21.36 9.87 -12.64
C ILE A 323 21.24 10.14 -14.14
N GLY A 324 21.14 11.42 -14.55
CA GLY A 324 21.16 11.83 -15.96
C GLY A 324 19.87 11.50 -16.72
N ILE A 325 18.71 11.54 -16.05
CA ILE A 325 17.40 11.32 -16.69
C ILE A 325 16.57 12.61 -16.70
N LYS A 326 15.48 12.60 -17.45
CA LYS A 326 14.52 13.70 -17.49
C LYS A 326 13.36 13.43 -16.51
N GLY A 327 13.11 14.36 -15.57
CA GLY A 327 11.97 14.32 -14.67
C GLY A 327 10.80 15.17 -15.18
N ASP A 328 9.59 14.67 -15.02
CA ASP A 328 8.34 15.40 -15.25
C ASP A 328 7.84 15.99 -13.93
N PHE A 329 7.98 17.30 -13.75
CA PHE A 329 7.57 18.04 -12.55
C PHE A 329 6.14 18.56 -12.74
N VAL A 330 5.21 18.05 -11.94
CA VAL A 330 3.78 18.30 -12.10
C VAL A 330 3.24 19.06 -10.91
N GLU A 331 2.74 20.26 -11.14
CA GLU A 331 2.05 21.03 -10.12
C GLU A 331 0.66 20.44 -9.86
N ILE A 332 0.37 20.14 -8.60
CA ILE A 332 -0.93 19.59 -8.20
C ILE A 332 -1.89 20.73 -7.88
N GLU A 333 -2.80 20.98 -8.80
CA GLU A 333 -3.86 21.98 -8.68
C GLU A 333 -5.17 21.28 -8.25
N PRO A 334 -5.66 21.49 -7.02
CA PRO A 334 -6.82 20.75 -6.51
C PRO A 334 -8.08 20.98 -7.35
N LEU A 335 -8.34 22.19 -7.84
CA LEU A 335 -9.53 22.50 -8.62
C LEU A 335 -9.68 21.66 -9.89
N LYS A 336 -8.58 21.28 -10.54
CA LYS A 336 -8.61 20.44 -11.76
C LYS A 336 -9.14 19.02 -11.53
N HIS A 337 -9.26 18.62 -10.26
CA HIS A 337 -9.63 17.27 -9.87
C HIS A 337 -10.85 17.22 -8.94
N TRP A 338 -11.31 18.39 -8.48
CA TRP A 338 -12.29 18.43 -7.39
C TRP A 338 -13.72 18.15 -7.84
N ASP A 339 -14.03 18.38 -9.10
CA ASP A 339 -15.29 17.98 -9.75
C ASP A 339 -15.49 16.45 -9.72
N LYS A 340 -14.38 15.70 -9.68
CA LYS A 340 -14.35 14.23 -9.61
C LYS A 340 -14.21 13.66 -8.19
N ILE A 341 -14.34 14.48 -7.15
CA ILE A 341 -14.04 14.03 -5.78
C ILE A 341 -14.91 12.85 -5.34
N TYR A 342 -16.19 12.81 -5.72
CA TYR A 342 -17.09 11.71 -5.40
C TYR A 342 -16.73 10.43 -6.19
N GLU A 343 -16.35 10.55 -7.45
CA GLU A 343 -15.82 9.45 -8.25
C GLU A 343 -14.54 8.88 -7.62
N TYR A 344 -13.63 9.75 -7.18
CA TYR A 344 -12.41 9.30 -6.49
C TYR A 344 -12.70 8.57 -5.19
N PHE A 345 -13.66 9.00 -4.38
CA PHE A 345 -14.07 8.27 -3.18
C PHE A 345 -14.75 6.94 -3.51
N TYR A 346 -15.54 6.87 -4.57
CA TYR A 346 -16.12 5.61 -5.05
C TYR A 346 -15.07 4.61 -5.48
N LEU A 347 -14.04 5.07 -6.21
CA LEU A 347 -12.94 4.22 -6.66
C LEU A 347 -11.95 3.88 -5.54
N PHE A 348 -11.77 4.77 -4.59
CA PHE A 348 -10.90 4.57 -3.43
C PHE A 348 -11.53 3.63 -2.38
N GLU A 349 -12.86 3.67 -2.22
CA GLU A 349 -13.68 2.81 -1.35
C GLU A 349 -13.41 2.91 0.16
N ASP A 350 -12.64 3.88 0.61
CA ASP A 350 -12.22 3.94 2.00
C ASP A 350 -11.97 5.39 2.47
N LEU A 351 -11.50 5.55 3.71
CA LEU A 351 -11.18 6.82 4.33
C LEU A 351 -9.68 6.91 4.65
N TYR A 352 -9.16 8.14 4.65
CA TYR A 352 -7.78 8.40 5.04
C TYR A 352 -7.62 9.80 5.64
N ILE A 353 -6.51 10.01 6.37
CA ILE A 353 -6.24 11.28 7.07
C ILE A 353 -5.92 12.46 6.14
N THR A 354 -5.70 12.22 4.87
CA THR A 354 -5.41 13.26 3.87
C THR A 354 -6.17 12.99 2.57
N SER A 355 -6.31 14.01 1.70
CA SER A 355 -7.03 13.87 0.44
C SER A 355 -6.30 12.92 -0.53
N PRO A 356 -7.03 12.05 -1.25
CA PRO A 356 -6.47 11.15 -2.26
C PRO A 356 -6.00 11.88 -3.53
N VAL A 357 -6.45 13.10 -3.76
CA VAL A 357 -6.27 13.85 -5.02
C VAL A 357 -4.82 13.92 -5.48
N PRO A 358 -3.81 14.30 -4.65
CA PRO A 358 -2.44 14.44 -5.13
C PRO A 358 -1.84 13.16 -5.67
N MET A 359 -2.11 12.03 -5.00
CA MET A 359 -1.59 10.73 -5.43
C MET A 359 -2.27 10.26 -6.71
N ILE A 360 -3.61 10.39 -6.79
CA ILE A 360 -4.38 10.04 -7.99
C ILE A 360 -3.90 10.88 -9.18
N ALA A 361 -3.70 12.19 -8.99
CA ALA A 361 -3.21 13.08 -10.04
C ALA A 361 -1.80 12.70 -10.52
N ALA A 362 -0.88 12.39 -9.59
CA ALA A 362 0.48 11.98 -9.93
C ALA A 362 0.49 10.68 -10.76
N TYR A 363 -0.28 9.66 -10.36
CA TYR A 363 -0.39 8.42 -11.15
C TYR A 363 -1.12 8.62 -12.47
N GLY A 364 -2.06 9.57 -12.55
CA GLY A 364 -2.70 9.99 -13.81
C GLY A 364 -1.69 10.51 -14.83
N VAL A 365 -0.73 11.34 -14.40
CA VAL A 365 0.36 11.80 -15.26
C VAL A 365 1.29 10.67 -15.68
N ILE A 366 1.64 9.77 -14.75
CA ILE A 366 2.44 8.56 -15.06
C ILE A 366 1.77 7.77 -16.20
N LYS A 367 0.47 7.53 -16.10
CA LYS A 367 -0.29 6.82 -17.14
C LYS A 367 -0.30 7.57 -18.47
N GLN A 368 -0.49 8.90 -18.46
CA GLN A 368 -0.46 9.74 -19.66
C GLN A 368 0.90 9.71 -20.38
N LYS A 369 1.98 9.41 -19.66
CA LYS A 369 3.33 9.20 -20.22
C LYS A 369 3.54 7.78 -20.78
N GLY A 370 2.51 6.95 -20.83
CA GLY A 370 2.57 5.58 -21.32
C GLY A 370 3.19 4.58 -20.35
N VAL A 371 3.35 4.96 -19.08
CA VAL A 371 3.93 4.09 -18.05
C VAL A 371 2.80 3.35 -17.32
N SER A 372 2.88 2.03 -17.29
CA SER A 372 1.91 1.16 -16.60
C SER A 372 2.46 0.50 -15.33
N VAL A 373 3.76 0.62 -15.06
CA VAL A 373 4.43 0.05 -13.88
C VAL A 373 5.32 1.10 -13.22
N THR A 374 5.26 1.23 -11.90
CA THR A 374 6.24 2.02 -11.13
C THR A 374 6.97 1.16 -10.11
N LEU A 375 8.24 1.50 -9.85
CA LEU A 375 8.98 1.05 -8.69
C LEU A 375 9.08 2.21 -7.70
N ASP A 376 8.46 2.05 -6.54
CA ASP A 376 8.34 3.11 -5.55
C ASP A 376 8.97 2.71 -4.20
N GLY A 377 9.36 3.72 -3.40
CA GLY A 377 10.12 3.52 -2.16
C GLY A 377 9.29 3.12 -0.93
N HIS A 378 8.06 2.64 -1.12
CA HIS A 378 7.15 2.30 -0.02
C HIS A 378 7.65 1.14 0.84
N GLY A 379 7.34 1.16 2.13
CA GLY A 379 7.75 0.16 3.12
C GLY A 379 9.02 0.50 3.89
N ALA A 380 9.85 1.42 3.38
CA ALA A 380 11.11 1.79 4.04
C ALA A 380 10.89 2.53 5.37
N ASP A 381 9.89 3.40 5.45
CA ASP A 381 9.56 4.13 6.67
C ASP A 381 9.15 3.18 7.80
N GLU A 382 8.38 2.17 7.50
CA GLU A 382 7.85 1.20 8.44
C GLU A 382 8.93 0.21 8.91
N LEU A 383 9.93 -0.04 8.08
CA LEU A 383 11.08 -0.89 8.43
C LEU A 383 12.14 -0.17 9.27
N PHE A 384 12.22 1.17 9.20
CA PHE A 384 13.32 1.96 9.75
C PHE A 384 12.89 3.20 10.53
N SER A 385 11.62 3.28 10.94
CA SER A 385 11.04 4.39 11.71
C SER A 385 11.16 5.77 11.04
N GLY A 386 10.58 5.91 9.84
CA GLY A 386 10.49 7.21 9.18
C GLY A 386 9.52 8.19 9.83
N TYR A 387 8.68 7.76 10.77
CA TYR A 387 7.60 8.56 11.38
C TYR A 387 7.93 9.11 12.78
N GLY A 388 9.16 9.01 13.25
CA GLY A 388 9.56 9.55 14.54
C GLY A 388 9.08 8.76 15.77
N HIS A 389 8.66 7.51 15.60
CA HIS A 389 8.40 6.55 16.70
C HIS A 389 9.75 5.99 17.21
N LEU A 390 10.53 6.83 17.90
CA LEU A 390 11.89 6.50 18.33
C LEU A 390 12.02 6.39 19.85
N ILE A 391 10.89 6.56 20.56
CA ILE A 391 10.92 6.60 22.02
C ILE A 391 11.28 5.23 22.60
N GLU A 392 10.90 4.16 21.91
CA GLU A 392 11.18 2.78 22.27
C GLU A 392 12.69 2.48 22.23
N ALA A 393 13.42 3.12 21.33
CA ALA A 393 14.87 2.99 21.25
C ALA A 393 15.60 3.55 22.49
N LEU A 394 14.97 4.47 23.24
CA LEU A 394 15.50 4.91 24.53
C LEU A 394 15.46 3.80 25.58
N TRP A 395 14.47 2.93 25.54
CA TRP A 395 14.38 1.78 26.42
C TRP A 395 15.45 0.74 26.08
N ASP A 396 15.72 0.57 24.79
CA ASP A 396 16.77 -0.34 24.31
C ASP A 396 18.18 0.18 24.59
N SER A 397 18.34 1.47 24.89
CA SER A 397 19.63 2.06 25.29
C SER A 397 20.18 1.47 26.59
N LYS A 398 19.34 0.77 27.39
CA LYS A 398 19.69 0.16 28.68
C LYS A 398 20.44 1.13 29.60
N PHE A 399 19.99 2.39 29.62
CA PHE A 399 20.60 3.48 30.37
C PHE A 399 22.03 3.87 29.95
N ASN A 400 22.51 3.46 28.76
CA ASN A 400 23.77 3.95 28.22
C ASN A 400 23.59 5.43 27.79
N PRO A 401 24.27 6.41 28.45
CA PRO A 401 24.04 7.81 28.17
C PRO A 401 24.40 8.23 26.75
N ALA A 402 25.39 7.62 26.13
CA ALA A 402 25.82 7.94 24.78
C ALA A 402 24.77 7.50 23.73
N ILE A 403 24.21 6.30 23.90
CA ILE A 403 23.14 5.79 23.02
C ILE A 403 21.86 6.60 23.23
N ALA A 404 21.49 6.87 24.49
CA ALA A 404 20.32 7.69 24.80
C ALA A 404 20.43 9.11 24.21
N PHE A 405 21.62 9.72 24.28
CA PHE A 405 21.88 11.03 23.69
C PHE A 405 21.76 11.00 22.15
N ASP A 406 22.28 9.97 21.49
CA ASP A 406 22.17 9.80 20.02
C ASP A 406 20.72 9.62 19.59
N VAL A 407 19.94 8.79 20.30
CA VAL A 407 18.49 8.63 20.05
C VAL A 407 17.74 9.94 20.24
N LEU A 408 17.99 10.68 21.34
CA LEU A 408 17.35 11.97 21.58
C LEU A 408 17.73 13.01 20.53
N THR A 409 18.98 13.03 20.09
CA THR A 409 19.44 13.91 19.01
C THR A 409 18.73 13.58 17.71
N THR A 410 18.60 12.31 17.38
CA THR A 410 17.87 11.83 16.18
C THR A 410 16.38 12.21 16.24
N LEU A 411 15.73 12.03 17.40
CA LEU A 411 14.34 12.44 17.63
C LEU A 411 14.12 13.94 17.39
N ASN A 412 15.02 14.77 17.90
CA ASN A 412 14.89 16.23 17.74
C ASN A 412 15.09 16.65 16.26
N GLN A 413 16.02 16.02 15.56
CA GLN A 413 16.32 16.35 14.16
C GLN A 413 15.23 15.90 13.19
N THR A 414 14.53 14.82 13.48
CA THR A 414 13.44 14.31 12.61
C THR A 414 12.12 15.04 12.81
N ARG A 415 11.88 15.62 13.99
CA ARG A 415 10.61 16.30 14.34
C ARG A 415 10.59 17.80 14.03
N MET A 416 11.73 18.42 13.73
CA MET A 416 11.80 19.86 13.49
C MET A 416 12.10 20.16 12.00
N PRO A 417 11.40 21.13 11.40
CA PRO A 417 11.85 21.73 10.15
C PRO A 417 13.27 22.28 10.34
N ALA A 418 14.13 22.08 9.34
CA ALA A 418 15.54 22.46 9.40
C ALA A 418 15.78 23.94 9.78
N SER A 419 14.81 24.83 9.50
CA SER A 419 14.85 26.26 9.85
C SER A 419 14.61 26.55 11.34
N SER A 420 13.94 25.66 12.08
CA SER A 420 13.61 25.88 13.49
C SER A 420 14.59 25.22 14.47
N ALA A 421 15.34 24.20 14.04
CA ALA A 421 16.30 23.50 14.89
C ALA A 421 17.48 24.40 15.34
N PHE A 422 17.86 25.39 14.54
CA PHE A 422 18.93 26.36 14.87
C PHE A 422 18.43 27.57 15.69
N ALA A 423 17.12 27.87 15.65
CA ALA A 423 16.52 29.03 16.31
C ALA A 423 15.99 28.74 17.73
N LEU A 424 15.78 27.47 18.06
CA LEU A 424 15.25 27.05 19.35
C LEU A 424 16.40 26.65 20.29
N GLY A 425 16.94 27.59 21.05
CA GLY A 425 18.03 27.39 21.99
C GLY A 425 17.76 26.34 23.07
N LYS A 426 18.70 26.26 24.05
CA LYS A 426 18.76 25.31 25.17
C LYS A 426 17.42 25.04 25.87
N GLU A 427 16.53 26.02 25.94
CA GLU A 427 15.22 25.90 26.59
C GLU A 427 14.24 25.00 25.87
N ALA A 428 14.21 25.05 24.53
CA ALA A 428 13.35 24.16 23.72
C ALA A 428 13.84 22.71 23.78
N PHE A 429 15.16 22.49 23.77
CA PHE A 429 15.73 21.15 23.98
C PHE A 429 15.30 20.58 25.34
N ILE A 430 15.41 21.37 26.43
CA ILE A 430 14.97 20.96 27.77
C ILE A 430 13.46 20.68 27.81
N TYR A 431 12.67 21.51 27.15
CA TYR A 431 11.21 21.29 27.05
C TYR A 431 10.87 19.98 26.37
N TYR A 432 11.51 19.68 25.21
CA TYR A 432 11.28 18.42 24.47
C TYR A 432 11.77 17.21 25.28
N VAL A 433 12.90 17.28 25.93
CA VAL A 433 13.40 16.22 26.82
C VAL A 433 12.41 15.95 27.96
N LYS A 434 11.93 17.00 28.64
CA LYS A 434 10.93 16.87 29.72
C LYS A 434 9.62 16.27 29.20
N LYS A 435 9.14 16.71 28.03
CA LYS A 435 7.94 16.18 27.39
C LYS A 435 8.11 14.70 27.02
N THR A 436 9.28 14.33 26.49
CA THR A 436 9.64 12.94 26.14
C THR A 436 9.71 12.06 27.38
N ILE A 437 10.35 12.51 28.47
CA ILE A 437 10.40 11.78 29.74
C ILE A 437 9.00 11.59 30.33
N LYS A 438 8.16 12.64 30.32
CA LYS A 438 6.78 12.56 30.78
C LYS A 438 5.95 11.58 29.95
N HIS A 439 6.23 11.49 28.66
CA HIS A 439 5.58 10.52 27.76
C HIS A 439 6.07 9.11 28.04
N LEU A 440 7.38 8.90 28.22
CA LEU A 440 7.98 7.61 28.60
C LEU A 440 7.39 7.02 29.89
N ILE A 441 7.16 7.85 30.92
CA ILE A 441 6.60 7.41 32.21
C ILE A 441 5.15 6.92 32.05
N LYS A 442 4.40 7.47 31.10
CA LYS A 442 2.99 7.14 30.84
C LYS A 442 2.79 6.17 29.69
N TYR A 443 3.85 5.87 28.94
CA TYR A 443 3.77 5.07 27.73
C TYR A 443 3.56 3.60 28.06
N LYS A 444 2.50 3.02 27.50
CA LYS A 444 2.30 1.57 27.46
C LYS A 444 2.58 1.14 26.03
N MET A 445 3.45 0.16 25.85
CA MET A 445 3.62 -0.45 24.54
C MET A 445 2.30 -1.01 24.04
N PRO A 446 1.91 -0.71 22.79
CA PRO A 446 0.78 -1.37 22.18
C PRO A 446 1.03 -2.89 22.12
N THR A 447 -0.03 -3.65 22.25
CA THR A 447 0.05 -5.12 22.17
C THR A 447 -0.23 -5.58 20.75
N SER A 448 0.67 -6.38 20.17
CA SER A 448 0.46 -7.07 18.91
C SER A 448 -0.43 -8.31 19.10
N GLN A 449 -1.18 -8.71 18.07
CA GLN A 449 -1.82 -10.02 18.01
C GLN A 449 -0.79 -11.16 18.15
N ASP A 450 0.47 -10.92 17.73
CA ASP A 450 1.60 -11.85 17.82
C ASP A 450 2.42 -11.70 19.11
N SER A 451 1.97 -10.93 20.13
CA SER A 451 2.70 -10.68 21.38
C SER A 451 3.07 -11.98 22.14
N ASN A 452 2.33 -13.06 21.93
CA ASN A 452 2.62 -14.36 22.53
C ASN A 452 3.67 -15.17 21.75
N HIS A 453 4.01 -14.78 20.52
CA HIS A 453 5.03 -15.46 19.72
C HIS A 453 6.41 -15.32 20.37
N GLN A 454 7.15 -16.45 20.51
CA GLN A 454 8.43 -16.45 21.21
C GLN A 454 9.46 -15.49 20.57
N ASN A 455 9.49 -15.42 19.24
CA ASN A 455 10.43 -14.56 18.53
C ASN A 455 10.03 -13.07 18.57
N PHE A 456 8.73 -12.73 18.74
CA PHE A 456 8.33 -11.35 19.01
C PHE A 456 8.96 -10.83 20.32
N LYS A 457 8.96 -11.66 21.37
CA LYS A 457 9.55 -11.32 22.67
C LYS A 457 11.06 -11.16 22.63
N LYS A 458 11.75 -11.70 21.63
CA LYS A 458 13.21 -11.58 21.44
C LYS A 458 13.60 -10.29 20.70
N LEU A 459 12.66 -9.63 20.00
CA LEU A 459 12.91 -8.34 19.37
C LEU A 459 13.20 -7.28 20.45
N ASP A 460 14.08 -6.35 20.16
CA ASP A 460 14.20 -5.12 20.95
C ASP A 460 12.90 -4.30 20.90
N TYR A 461 12.66 -3.42 21.86
CA TYR A 461 11.42 -2.64 21.96
C TYR A 461 11.15 -1.80 20.70
N PHE A 462 12.20 -1.22 20.13
CA PHE A 462 12.11 -0.47 18.89
C PHE A 462 11.63 -1.36 17.73
N SER A 463 12.20 -2.55 17.59
CA SER A 463 11.79 -3.51 16.56
C SER A 463 10.39 -4.09 16.80
N GLN A 464 9.95 -4.24 18.06
CA GLN A 464 8.57 -4.60 18.40
C GLN A 464 7.60 -3.52 17.92
N GLN A 465 7.93 -2.24 18.13
CA GLN A 465 7.10 -1.12 17.62
C GLN A 465 7.08 -1.08 16.09
N LEU A 466 8.23 -1.29 15.44
CA LEU A 466 8.27 -1.38 13.98
C LEU A 466 7.44 -2.55 13.44
N TYR A 467 7.42 -3.68 14.14
CA TYR A 467 6.60 -4.83 13.77
C TYR A 467 5.10 -4.47 13.77
N LEU A 468 4.62 -3.76 14.81
CA LEU A 468 3.25 -3.26 14.87
C LEU A 468 2.92 -2.33 13.71
N ILE A 469 3.81 -1.35 13.45
CA ILE A 469 3.66 -0.39 12.36
C ILE A 469 3.62 -1.10 10.99
N PHE A 470 4.47 -2.11 10.83
CA PHE A 470 4.61 -2.85 9.59
C PHE A 470 3.47 -3.85 9.35
N SER A 471 3.04 -4.56 10.40
CA SER A 471 2.12 -5.70 10.25
C SER A 471 0.67 -5.35 10.58
N GLU A 472 0.40 -4.39 11.47
CA GLU A 472 -0.93 -4.24 12.05
C GLU A 472 -1.54 -2.84 11.90
N THR A 473 -0.72 -1.78 11.83
CA THR A 473 -1.25 -0.42 11.86
C THR A 473 -0.98 0.36 10.58
N ILE A 474 0.13 1.06 10.46
CA ILE A 474 0.37 2.06 9.41
C ILE A 474 0.50 1.43 8.02
N LEU A 475 1.41 0.46 7.86
CA LEU A 475 1.73 -0.06 6.53
C LEU A 475 0.55 -0.77 5.84
N PRO A 476 -0.27 -1.60 6.51
CA PRO A 476 -1.44 -2.20 5.86
C PRO A 476 -2.38 -1.15 5.23
N THR A 477 -2.65 -0.06 5.95
CA THR A 477 -3.46 1.07 5.45
C THR A 477 -2.80 1.76 4.26
N LEU A 478 -1.48 1.97 4.30
CA LEU A 478 -0.75 2.59 3.20
C LEU A 478 -0.71 1.69 1.96
N LEU A 479 -0.54 0.38 2.11
CA LEU A 479 -0.57 -0.57 0.99
C LEU A 479 -1.93 -0.56 0.27
N ARG A 480 -3.04 -0.52 1.03
CA ARG A 480 -4.37 -0.33 0.48
C ARG A 480 -4.45 0.98 -0.32
N ASN A 481 -4.04 2.09 0.30
CA ASN A 481 -4.12 3.41 -0.34
C ASN A 481 -3.32 3.46 -1.64
N TYR A 482 -2.08 3.00 -1.63
CA TYR A 482 -1.22 3.02 -2.81
C TYR A 482 -1.77 2.15 -3.94
N ASP A 483 -2.28 0.95 -3.63
CA ASP A 483 -2.95 0.12 -4.64
C ASP A 483 -4.15 0.86 -5.25
N ARG A 484 -5.00 1.50 -4.44
CA ARG A 484 -6.16 2.25 -4.94
C ARG A 484 -5.77 3.47 -5.78
N TYR A 485 -4.90 4.33 -5.26
CA TYR A 485 -4.49 5.57 -5.95
C TYR A 485 -3.88 5.29 -7.33
N SER A 486 -3.06 4.28 -7.44
CA SER A 486 -2.40 3.93 -8.68
C SER A 486 -3.34 3.21 -9.64
N MET A 487 -4.19 2.30 -9.11
CA MET A 487 -5.08 1.50 -9.95
C MET A 487 -6.28 2.28 -10.49
N ILE A 488 -6.70 3.36 -9.87
CA ILE A 488 -7.64 4.32 -10.46
C ILE A 488 -7.16 4.77 -11.87
N ASN A 489 -5.83 4.81 -12.06
CA ASN A 489 -5.21 5.15 -13.33
C ASN A 489 -4.59 3.95 -14.08
N SER A 490 -4.90 2.73 -13.72
CA SER A 490 -4.30 1.51 -14.31
C SER A 490 -2.76 1.53 -14.28
N VAL A 491 -2.17 1.87 -13.13
CA VAL A 491 -0.73 1.84 -12.91
C VAL A 491 -0.40 0.86 -11.79
N GLU A 492 0.51 -0.08 -12.06
CA GLU A 492 0.98 -1.04 -11.08
C GLU A 492 2.14 -0.48 -10.25
N ILE A 493 2.02 -0.50 -8.91
CA ILE A 493 3.14 -0.17 -8.02
C ILE A 493 3.87 -1.45 -7.60
N ARG A 494 5.19 -1.43 -7.72
CA ARG A 494 6.14 -2.42 -7.19
C ARG A 494 7.00 -1.79 -6.12
N MET A 495 7.20 -2.52 -5.00
CA MET A 495 7.82 -1.99 -3.79
C MET A 495 9.09 -2.79 -3.45
N PRO A 496 10.31 -2.33 -3.83
CA PRO A 496 11.54 -3.08 -3.58
C PRO A 496 11.84 -3.33 -2.10
N PHE A 497 11.52 -2.38 -1.22
CA PHE A 497 11.69 -2.55 0.23
C PHE A 497 10.77 -3.64 0.82
N MET A 498 9.72 -4.03 0.11
CA MET A 498 8.77 -5.07 0.50
C MET A 498 9.13 -6.47 -0.02
N ASP A 499 10.39 -6.73 -0.36
CA ASP A 499 10.90 -8.08 -0.59
C ASP A 499 10.98 -8.82 0.76
N HIS A 500 10.35 -9.99 0.84
CA HIS A 500 10.27 -10.72 2.11
C HIS A 500 11.66 -11.05 2.69
N ARG A 501 12.64 -11.37 1.85
CA ARG A 501 14.02 -11.67 2.27
C ARG A 501 14.70 -10.44 2.90
N LEU A 502 14.42 -9.26 2.34
CA LEU A 502 14.91 -7.99 2.87
C LEU A 502 14.21 -7.64 4.19
N VAL A 503 12.89 -7.81 4.26
CA VAL A 503 12.08 -7.57 5.47
C VAL A 503 12.54 -8.47 6.62
N GLU A 504 12.68 -9.78 6.37
CA GLU A 504 13.16 -10.77 7.34
C GLU A 504 14.56 -10.42 7.87
N PHE A 505 15.46 -10.02 6.95
CA PHE A 505 16.80 -9.58 7.31
C PHE A 505 16.77 -8.33 8.21
N ILE A 506 15.99 -7.30 7.85
CA ILE A 506 15.93 -6.05 8.61
C ILE A 506 15.35 -6.28 10.01
N PHE A 507 14.31 -7.10 10.16
CA PHE A 507 13.75 -7.43 11.48
C PHE A 507 14.72 -8.25 12.33
N SER A 508 15.66 -8.97 11.72
CA SER A 508 16.72 -9.68 12.43
C SER A 508 17.83 -8.77 12.98
N LEU A 509 17.89 -7.49 12.54
CA LEU A 509 18.93 -6.55 12.95
C LEU A 509 18.54 -5.78 14.23
N PRO A 510 19.52 -5.45 15.10
CA PRO A 510 19.28 -4.62 16.28
C PRO A 510 18.92 -3.17 15.88
N PHE A 511 18.24 -2.46 16.78
CA PHE A 511 17.84 -1.07 16.56
C PHE A 511 18.99 -0.14 16.19
N SER A 512 20.20 -0.37 16.75
CA SER A 512 21.40 0.45 16.50
C SER A 512 21.89 0.40 15.05
N TYR A 513 21.46 -0.59 14.25
CA TYR A 513 21.74 -0.67 12.81
C TYR A 513 20.72 0.13 12.00
N LYS A 514 19.53 0.36 12.56
CA LYS A 514 18.42 1.07 11.90
C LYS A 514 18.49 2.58 12.14
N LEU A 515 18.98 3.01 13.30
CA LEU A 515 19.15 4.41 13.65
C LEU A 515 20.51 4.65 14.35
N GLY A 516 21.01 5.88 14.25
CA GLY A 516 22.26 6.31 14.92
C GLY A 516 22.94 7.45 14.20
N LYS A 517 23.90 8.07 14.87
CA LYS A 517 24.64 9.27 14.41
C LYS A 517 23.72 10.45 14.02
N GLY A 518 22.58 10.57 14.69
CA GLY A 518 21.58 11.60 14.42
C GLY A 518 20.72 11.35 13.17
N TYR A 519 20.68 10.12 12.64
CA TYR A 519 19.89 9.76 11.47
C TYR A 519 18.99 8.54 11.73
N THR A 520 17.77 8.59 11.22
CA THR A 520 16.95 7.40 10.96
C THR A 520 17.41 6.73 9.65
N LYS A 521 17.00 5.47 9.42
CA LYS A 521 17.33 4.74 8.19
C LYS A 521 18.85 4.64 7.95
N LYS A 522 19.63 4.54 9.03
CA LYS A 522 21.11 4.53 8.98
C LYS A 522 21.63 3.51 7.98
N LEU A 523 21.13 2.25 8.03
CA LEU A 523 21.55 1.18 7.15
C LEU A 523 21.30 1.48 5.67
N ILE A 524 20.14 2.08 5.33
CA ILE A 524 19.82 2.49 3.95
C ILE A 524 20.84 3.52 3.47
N ARG A 525 21.12 4.53 4.28
CA ARG A 525 22.06 5.63 3.94
C ARG A 525 23.45 5.09 3.69
N ASP A 526 24.00 4.29 4.61
CA ASP A 526 25.34 3.72 4.50
C ASP A 526 25.45 2.71 3.34
N ALA A 527 24.38 1.93 3.06
CA ALA A 527 24.37 0.97 1.98
C ALA A 527 24.26 1.60 0.59
N LEU A 528 23.48 2.68 0.45
CA LEU A 528 23.10 3.22 -0.86
C LEU A 528 23.78 4.56 -1.19
N CYS A 529 24.55 5.16 -0.25
CA CYS A 529 25.27 6.41 -0.51
C CYS A 529 26.17 6.38 -1.76
N PRO A 530 26.75 5.24 -2.20
CA PRO A 530 27.54 5.25 -3.43
C PRO A 530 26.76 5.50 -4.72
N PHE A 531 25.43 5.37 -4.67
CA PHE A 531 24.55 5.49 -5.85
C PHE A 531 23.73 6.78 -5.88
N MET A 532 23.70 7.52 -4.78
CA MET A 532 22.77 8.62 -4.56
C MET A 532 23.50 9.96 -4.36
N PRO A 533 22.88 11.11 -4.68
CA PRO A 533 23.45 12.41 -4.35
C PRO A 533 23.57 12.58 -2.82
N PRO A 534 24.76 13.04 -2.32
CA PRO A 534 25.02 13.17 -0.88
C PRO A 534 23.99 14.04 -0.15
N GLU A 535 23.49 15.10 -0.78
CA GLU A 535 22.50 16.02 -0.23
C GLU A 535 21.18 15.32 0.13
N VAL A 536 20.78 14.33 -0.66
CA VAL A 536 19.60 13.51 -0.44
C VAL A 536 19.88 12.42 0.61
N VAL A 537 21.05 11.77 0.51
CA VAL A 537 21.46 10.72 1.47
C VAL A 537 21.52 11.25 2.89
N TRP A 538 22.13 12.42 3.10
CA TRP A 538 22.37 12.97 4.43
C TRP A 538 21.35 14.04 4.85
N ARG A 539 20.24 14.13 4.14
CA ARG A 539 19.10 14.96 4.52
C ARG A 539 18.54 14.50 5.88
N LYS A 540 18.32 15.45 6.79
CA LYS A 540 17.78 15.18 8.14
C LYS A 540 16.26 15.31 8.20
N SER A 541 15.69 16.28 7.48
CA SER A 541 14.26 16.52 7.47
C SER A 541 13.53 15.45 6.67
N LYS A 542 12.43 14.94 7.21
CA LYS A 542 11.45 14.11 6.50
C LYS A 542 10.18 14.93 6.33
N ILE A 543 9.71 15.05 5.10
CA ILE A 543 8.39 15.56 4.77
C ILE A 543 7.56 14.36 4.31
N GLY A 544 6.39 14.17 4.91
CA GLY A 544 5.44 13.14 4.47
C GLY A 544 4.70 13.62 3.23
N PHE A 545 4.35 12.72 2.34
CA PHE A 545 3.50 13.05 1.20
C PHE A 545 2.05 13.20 1.68
N ASN A 546 1.66 14.43 1.99
CA ASN A 546 0.31 14.81 2.43
C ASN A 546 -0.29 15.86 1.52
N SER A 547 -1.59 16.06 1.61
CA SER A 547 -2.27 17.14 0.90
C SER A 547 -2.19 18.44 1.70
N PRO A 548 -1.89 19.58 1.08
CA PRO A 548 -1.84 20.88 1.75
C PRO A 548 -3.27 21.42 1.98
N ILE A 549 -4.08 20.68 2.74
CA ILE A 549 -5.52 20.96 2.96
C ILE A 549 -5.74 22.37 3.50
N ILE A 550 -4.91 22.82 4.45
CA ILE A 550 -5.05 24.16 5.05
C ILE A 550 -4.86 25.23 3.99
N GLN A 551 -3.79 25.14 3.19
CA GLN A 551 -3.51 26.08 2.11
C GLN A 551 -4.62 26.09 1.06
N TRP A 552 -5.19 24.92 0.75
CA TRP A 552 -6.33 24.82 -0.16
C TRP A 552 -7.59 25.47 0.41
N ILE A 553 -7.86 25.33 1.71
CA ILE A 553 -9.01 25.95 2.40
C ILE A 553 -8.82 27.47 2.54
N GLN A 554 -7.58 27.95 2.72
CA GLN A 554 -7.31 29.37 2.92
C GLN A 554 -7.29 30.19 1.62
N ARG A 555 -7.16 29.55 0.45
CA ARG A 555 -7.18 30.20 -0.87
C ARG A 555 -8.59 30.19 -1.46
N ASP A 556 -8.99 31.33 -2.05
CA ASP A 556 -10.20 31.45 -2.85
C ASP A 556 -10.09 30.65 -4.14
N MET A 557 -11.21 30.26 -4.76
CA MET A 557 -11.23 29.53 -6.04
C MET A 557 -10.50 30.31 -7.15
N ALA A 558 -10.61 31.62 -7.17
CA ALA A 558 -9.87 32.48 -8.10
C ALA A 558 -8.32 32.39 -7.95
N GLN A 559 -7.84 31.94 -6.80
CA GLN A 559 -6.44 31.69 -6.48
C GLN A 559 -6.06 30.20 -6.53
N GLY A 560 -6.92 29.36 -7.11
CA GLY A 560 -6.70 27.91 -7.19
C GLY A 560 -6.99 27.16 -5.88
N GLY A 561 -7.69 27.77 -4.92
CA GLY A 561 -8.06 27.18 -3.64
C GLY A 561 -9.45 26.53 -3.64
N LEU A 562 -9.92 26.07 -2.49
CA LEU A 562 -11.16 25.33 -2.29
C LEU A 562 -12.04 25.95 -1.21
N LYS A 563 -11.76 27.17 -0.77
CA LYS A 563 -12.44 27.83 0.35
C LYS A 563 -13.96 27.84 0.19
N GLU A 564 -14.46 28.30 -0.95
CA GLU A 564 -15.89 28.40 -1.25
C GLU A 564 -16.53 27.02 -1.24
N TRP A 565 -15.87 26.03 -1.88
CA TRP A 565 -16.39 24.67 -1.91
C TRP A 565 -16.56 24.07 -0.50
N PHE A 566 -15.58 24.27 0.40
CA PHE A 566 -15.69 23.79 1.77
C PHE A 566 -16.80 24.50 2.54
N LEU A 567 -16.97 25.82 2.36
CA LEU A 567 -18.03 26.59 2.97
C LEU A 567 -19.40 26.12 2.47
N ASP A 568 -19.61 26.06 1.16
CA ASP A 568 -20.90 25.66 0.57
C ASP A 568 -21.25 24.22 0.96
N THR A 569 -20.29 23.28 0.88
CA THR A 569 -20.52 21.89 1.23
C THR A 569 -20.91 21.73 2.69
N THR A 570 -20.14 22.28 3.63
CA THR A 570 -20.37 22.07 5.06
C THR A 570 -21.62 22.77 5.58
N HIS A 571 -22.16 23.78 4.88
CA HIS A 571 -23.42 24.46 5.20
C HIS A 571 -24.61 23.91 4.41
N SER A 572 -24.39 22.97 3.49
CA SER A 572 -25.50 22.37 2.74
C SER A 572 -26.39 21.51 3.64
N LYS A 573 -27.67 21.44 3.31
CA LYS A 573 -28.66 20.59 4.01
C LYS A 573 -28.21 19.12 3.98
N ASP A 574 -27.75 18.66 2.85
CA ASP A 574 -27.28 17.29 2.63
C ASP A 574 -26.10 16.90 3.55
N PHE A 575 -25.21 17.85 3.83
CA PHE A 575 -24.10 17.62 4.76
C PHE A 575 -24.58 17.56 6.21
N VAL A 576 -25.42 18.51 6.61
CA VAL A 576 -25.93 18.62 7.99
C VAL A 576 -26.82 17.43 8.36
N GLU A 577 -27.60 16.90 7.40
CA GLU A 577 -28.48 15.74 7.60
C GLU A 577 -27.79 14.39 7.31
N CYS A 578 -26.52 14.38 6.92
CA CYS A 578 -25.79 13.14 6.63
C CYS A 578 -25.64 12.28 7.90
N PRO A 579 -26.08 11.02 7.90
CA PRO A 579 -26.07 10.16 9.09
C PRO A 579 -24.65 9.79 9.58
N LEU A 580 -23.62 10.07 8.77
CA LEU A 580 -22.22 9.80 9.11
C LEU A 580 -21.49 11.04 9.62
N ILE A 581 -22.13 12.19 9.71
CA ILE A 581 -21.59 13.42 10.29
C ILE A 581 -22.04 13.53 11.74
N GLU A 582 -21.10 13.46 12.68
CA GLU A 582 -21.41 13.50 14.11
C GLU A 582 -21.75 14.91 14.63
N ASP A 583 -21.00 15.94 14.19
CA ASP A 583 -21.18 17.32 14.62
C ASP A 583 -20.84 18.31 13.48
N ALA A 584 -21.86 18.68 12.72
CA ALA A 584 -21.72 19.64 11.62
C ALA A 584 -21.31 21.04 12.11
N VAL A 585 -21.78 21.46 13.30
CA VAL A 585 -21.50 22.79 13.89
C VAL A 585 -20.03 22.89 14.29
N GLU A 586 -19.47 21.83 14.89
CA GLU A 586 -18.03 21.78 15.24
C GLU A 586 -17.17 21.86 13.98
N ILE A 587 -17.55 21.15 12.90
CA ILE A 587 -16.85 21.17 11.62
C ILE A 587 -16.86 22.58 11.02
N GLN A 588 -18.02 23.25 10.97
CA GLN A 588 -18.17 24.62 10.47
C GLN A 588 -17.34 25.62 11.28
N ASN A 589 -17.33 25.50 12.60
CA ASN A 589 -16.53 26.35 13.48
C ASN A 589 -15.01 26.14 13.25
N THR A 590 -14.59 24.89 13.10
CA THR A 590 -13.19 24.54 12.79
C THR A 590 -12.77 25.11 11.43
N LEU A 591 -13.61 24.98 10.42
CA LEU A 591 -13.39 25.54 9.09
C LEU A 591 -13.25 27.07 9.14
N LYS A 592 -14.18 27.76 9.83
CA LYS A 592 -14.13 29.20 10.03
C LYS A 592 -12.82 29.64 10.71
N TYR A 593 -12.38 28.90 11.73
CA TYR A 593 -11.13 29.16 12.41
C TYR A 593 -9.93 29.03 11.46
N ILE A 594 -9.86 27.98 10.64
CA ILE A 594 -8.79 27.76 9.64
C ILE A 594 -8.74 28.91 8.63
N ILE A 595 -9.90 29.35 8.11
CA ILE A 595 -10.01 30.44 7.15
C ILE A 595 -9.50 31.77 7.76
N GLN A 596 -9.79 32.02 9.02
CA GLN A 596 -9.39 33.25 9.72
C GLN A 596 -7.97 33.22 10.29
N SER A 597 -7.41 32.01 10.46
CA SER A 597 -6.09 31.81 11.06
C SER A 597 -4.99 31.93 10.00
N GLN A 598 -3.96 32.72 10.26
CA GLN A 598 -2.74 32.75 9.44
C GLN A 598 -1.71 31.68 9.87
N LYS A 599 -2.05 30.83 10.85
CA LYS A 599 -1.15 29.81 11.37
C LYS A 599 -1.29 28.52 10.57
N ASP A 600 -0.19 28.04 10.03
CA ASP A 600 -0.09 26.72 9.42
C ASP A 600 -0.04 25.65 10.53
N THR A 601 -1.14 24.93 10.69
CA THR A 601 -1.23 23.77 11.60
C THR A 601 -1.69 22.57 10.80
N LEU A 602 -0.74 21.88 10.15
CA LEU A 602 -0.99 20.68 9.33
C LEU A 602 -1.95 19.70 10.03
N ASN A 603 -1.75 19.50 11.31
CA ASN A 603 -2.57 18.61 12.14
C ASN A 603 -4.05 19.01 12.20
N LEU A 604 -4.37 20.32 12.16
CA LEU A 604 -5.75 20.80 12.18
C LEU A 604 -6.46 20.53 10.83
N GLY A 605 -5.73 20.63 9.73
CA GLY A 605 -6.23 20.29 8.40
C GLY A 605 -6.57 18.81 8.27
N GLU A 606 -5.70 17.92 8.77
CA GLU A 606 -5.95 16.48 8.82
C GLU A 606 -7.16 16.13 9.70
N GLN A 607 -7.28 16.76 10.87
CA GLN A 607 -8.44 16.57 11.76
C GLN A 607 -9.75 17.01 11.09
N LEU A 608 -9.76 18.17 10.43
CA LEU A 608 -10.94 18.64 9.70
C LEU A 608 -11.29 17.69 8.55
N TRP A 609 -10.29 17.27 7.79
CA TRP A 609 -10.48 16.34 6.69
C TRP A 609 -11.09 15.01 7.17
N CYS A 610 -10.58 14.42 8.26
CA CYS A 610 -11.15 13.20 8.84
C CYS A 610 -12.62 13.33 9.24
N LYS A 611 -13.08 14.55 9.60
CA LYS A 611 -14.48 14.80 9.93
C LYS A 611 -15.37 15.02 8.70
N ILE A 612 -14.81 15.44 7.57
CA ILE A 612 -15.54 15.71 6.33
C ILE A 612 -15.58 14.49 5.40
N ASN A 613 -14.52 13.70 5.35
CA ASN A 613 -14.43 12.61 4.39
C ASN A 613 -15.50 11.50 4.55
N PRO A 614 -16.11 11.23 5.74
CA PRO A 614 -17.28 10.36 5.84
C PRO A 614 -18.46 10.80 4.96
N TYR A 615 -18.71 12.10 4.84
CA TYR A 615 -19.73 12.63 3.94
C TYR A 615 -19.39 12.38 2.48
N LEU A 616 -18.14 12.63 2.06
CA LEU A 616 -17.71 12.40 0.69
C LEU A 616 -17.84 10.92 0.30
N TRP A 617 -17.42 10.04 1.20
CA TRP A 617 -17.56 8.60 1.03
C TRP A 617 -19.04 8.18 0.95
N HIS A 618 -19.91 8.68 1.84
CA HIS A 618 -21.33 8.36 1.81
C HIS A 618 -22.01 8.82 0.51
N LYS A 619 -21.70 10.02 0.06
CA LYS A 619 -22.21 10.52 -1.23
C LYS A 619 -21.70 9.69 -2.42
N SER A 620 -20.48 9.19 -2.36
CA SER A 620 -19.90 8.36 -3.42
C SER A 620 -20.64 7.03 -3.60
N LEU A 621 -21.22 6.45 -2.53
CA LEU A 621 -22.02 5.23 -2.62
C LEU A 621 -23.30 5.44 -3.47
N ASN A 622 -23.89 6.63 -3.43
CA ASN A 622 -25.06 6.98 -4.22
C ASN A 622 -24.72 7.22 -5.71
N HIS A 623 -23.45 7.57 -6.03
CA HIS A 623 -22.97 7.66 -7.40
C HIS A 623 -22.85 6.27 -8.08
N ALA A 624 -22.70 5.20 -7.31
CA ALA A 624 -22.64 3.83 -7.82
C ALA A 624 -23.93 3.35 -8.53
N VAL A 625 -25.06 4.01 -8.27
CA VAL A 625 -26.39 3.65 -8.84
C VAL A 625 -26.58 4.22 -10.25
N SER A 626 -25.67 5.09 -10.73
CA SER A 626 -25.80 5.79 -12.02
C SER A 626 -24.84 5.30 -13.12
N PHE A 627 -24.09 4.21 -12.89
CA PHE A 627 -23.19 3.59 -13.90
C PHE A 627 -23.71 2.25 -14.39
#